data_bd7e092d0d3109bbe9e7983283d6a91e
#
_entry.id   bd7e092d0d3109bbe9e7983283d6a91e
#
_cell.length_a   1.000
_cell.length_b   1.000
_cell.length_c   1.000
_cell.angle_alpha   90.00
_cell.angle_beta   90.00
_cell.angle_gamma   90.00
#
_symmetry.space_group_name_H-M   'P 1'
#
loop_
_entity.id
_entity.type
_entity.pdbx_description
1 polymer ?
#
loop_
_entity_poly.entity_id
_entity_poly.type
_entity_poly.pdbx_seq_one_letter_code
_entity_poly.pdbx_strand_id
1 'polypeptide(L)'
;MIDSLGEALGVEAAVVMEYVELGLVQPRHRPAPDMLAPADLARLSRALRLARELELHAAAAAMLVELLEERDALRRRIACLEQVAGRTT
;
A
#
# COMPACT_ATOMS: atom_id res chain seq x y z
N MET A 1 4.64 3.80 -18.75
CA MET A 1 4.09 4.27 -17.46
C MET A 1 4.43 3.32 -16.33
N ILE A 2 3.95 2.07 -16.39
CA ILE A 2 4.36 1.08 -15.39
C ILE A 2 5.85 0.83 -15.43
N ASP A 3 6.45 0.84 -16.61
CA ASP A 3 7.91 0.73 -16.75
C ASP A 3 8.64 1.89 -16.10
N SER A 4 8.13 3.11 -16.28
CA SER A 4 8.70 4.30 -15.63
C SER A 4 8.55 4.23 -14.12
N LEU A 5 7.43 3.72 -13.66
CA LEU A 5 7.18 3.54 -12.24
C LEU A 5 8.14 2.49 -11.65
N GLY A 6 8.37 1.40 -12.39
CA GLY A 6 9.33 0.38 -11.98
C GLY A 6 10.73 0.95 -11.88
N GLU A 7 11.12 1.79 -12.83
CA GLU A 7 12.42 2.46 -12.79
C GLU A 7 12.54 3.37 -11.59
N ALA A 8 11.50 4.16 -11.31
CA ALA A 8 11.48 5.08 -10.16
C ALA A 8 11.59 4.34 -8.85
N LEU A 9 11.03 3.14 -8.75
CA LEU A 9 11.06 2.33 -7.53
C LEU A 9 12.22 1.34 -7.51
N GLY A 10 13.01 1.27 -8.57
CA GLY A 10 14.14 0.35 -8.66
C GLY A 10 13.73 -1.10 -8.82
N VAL A 11 12.57 -1.37 -9.43
CA VAL A 11 12.06 -2.71 -9.67
C VAL A 11 11.58 -2.86 -11.11
N GLU A 12 11.48 -4.10 -11.55
CA GLU A 12 11.01 -4.40 -12.91
C GLU A 12 9.49 -4.22 -12.99
N ALA A 13 9.01 -3.89 -14.21
CA ALA A 13 7.60 -3.73 -14.49
C ALA A 13 6.78 -4.97 -14.12
N ALA A 14 7.36 -6.16 -14.31
CA ALA A 14 6.69 -7.42 -13.97
C ALA A 14 6.35 -7.49 -12.47
N VAL A 15 7.23 -6.98 -11.61
CA VAL A 15 6.99 -6.95 -10.16
C VAL A 15 5.86 -5.99 -9.83
N VAL A 16 5.83 -4.83 -10.46
CA VAL A 16 4.74 -3.86 -10.27
C VAL A 16 3.40 -4.48 -10.69
N MET A 17 3.37 -5.17 -11.83
CA MET A 17 2.18 -5.83 -12.32
C MET A 17 1.69 -6.92 -11.37
N GLU A 18 2.60 -7.59 -10.71
CA GLU A 18 2.26 -8.60 -9.71
C GLU A 18 1.40 -8.00 -8.60
N TYR A 19 1.77 -6.82 -8.09
CA TYR A 19 1.01 -6.14 -7.05
C TYR A 19 -0.33 -5.59 -7.58
N VAL A 20 -0.38 -5.22 -8.85
CA VAL A 20 -1.64 -4.84 -9.49
C VAL A 20 -2.59 -6.04 -9.53
N GLU A 21 -2.10 -7.20 -9.92
CA GLU A 21 -2.89 -8.44 -9.98
C GLU A 21 -3.37 -8.88 -8.60
N LEU A 22 -2.57 -8.62 -7.57
CA LEU A 22 -2.94 -8.92 -6.19
C LEU A 22 -3.96 -7.93 -5.61
N GLY A 23 -4.27 -6.87 -6.34
CA GLY A 23 -5.25 -5.87 -5.92
C GLY A 23 -4.74 -4.86 -4.90
N LEU A 24 -3.44 -4.86 -4.63
CA LEU A 24 -2.87 -3.90 -3.68
C LEU A 24 -2.90 -2.48 -4.24
N VAL A 25 -2.64 -2.33 -5.52
CA VAL A 25 -2.65 -1.05 -6.21
C VAL A 25 -3.51 -1.16 -7.45
N GLN A 26 -4.14 -0.05 -7.85
CA GLN A 26 -5.03 -0.03 -9.01
C GLN A 26 -4.64 1.11 -9.93
N PRO A 27 -4.18 0.80 -11.16
CA PRO A 27 -3.94 1.83 -12.14
C PRO A 27 -5.24 2.57 -12.44
N ARG A 28 -5.18 3.88 -12.53
CA ARG A 28 -6.36 4.69 -12.80
C ARG A 28 -6.54 4.93 -14.29
N HIS A 29 -7.79 4.87 -14.73
CA HIS A 29 -8.16 5.24 -16.09
C HIS A 29 -8.37 6.76 -16.14
N ARG A 30 -7.30 7.49 -16.43
CA ARG A 30 -7.26 8.94 -16.50
C ARG A 30 -6.39 9.32 -17.69
N PRO A 31 -6.07 10.60 -17.90
CA PRO A 31 -5.20 10.98 -19.03
C PRO A 31 -3.91 10.15 -19.09
N ALA A 32 -3.45 9.64 -17.96
CA ALA A 32 -2.34 8.70 -17.88
C ALA A 32 -2.84 7.44 -17.19
N PRO A 33 -3.45 6.51 -17.93
CA PRO A 33 -4.13 5.36 -17.32
C PRO A 33 -3.22 4.42 -16.52
N ASP A 34 -1.91 4.44 -16.80
CA ASP A 34 -0.95 3.60 -16.08
C ASP A 34 -0.39 4.28 -14.83
N MET A 35 -0.80 5.52 -14.58
CA MET A 35 -0.28 6.26 -13.45
C MET A 35 -1.04 5.90 -12.17
N LEU A 36 -0.30 5.59 -11.12
CA LEU A 36 -0.89 5.26 -9.84
C LEU A 36 -1.20 6.53 -9.05
N ALA A 37 -2.24 6.45 -8.24
CA ALA A 37 -2.53 7.51 -7.27
C ALA A 37 -1.40 7.58 -6.25
N PRO A 38 -1.14 8.76 -5.64
CA PRO A 38 -0.10 8.87 -4.62
C PRO A 38 -0.26 7.87 -3.47
N ALA A 39 -1.50 7.58 -3.05
CA ALA A 39 -1.76 6.61 -2.00
C ALA A 39 -1.36 5.19 -2.44
N ASP A 40 -1.67 4.82 -3.68
CA ASP A 40 -1.30 3.51 -4.22
C ASP A 40 0.21 3.40 -4.39
N LEU A 41 0.85 4.48 -4.80
CA LEU A 41 2.30 4.51 -4.92
C LEU A 41 2.97 4.30 -3.55
N ALA A 42 2.44 4.93 -2.52
CA ALA A 42 2.94 4.76 -1.15
C ALA A 42 2.75 3.31 -0.67
N ARG A 43 1.60 2.72 -0.97
CA ARG A 43 1.33 1.32 -0.63
C ARG A 43 2.29 0.38 -1.34
N LEU A 44 2.51 0.61 -2.62
CA LEU A 44 3.43 -0.20 -3.41
C LEU A 44 4.86 -0.08 -2.86
N SER A 45 5.33 1.12 -2.58
CA SER A 45 6.65 1.34 -1.99
C SER A 45 6.80 0.60 -0.67
N ARG A 46 5.78 0.65 0.16
CA ARG A 46 5.79 -0.04 1.46
C ARG A 46 5.88 -1.55 1.28
N ALA A 47 5.08 -2.09 0.36
CA ALA A 47 5.08 -3.52 0.09
C ALA A 47 6.44 -4.00 -0.44
N LEU A 48 7.03 -3.23 -1.37
CA LEU A 48 8.34 -3.57 -1.93
C LEU A 48 9.42 -3.56 -0.87
N ARG A 49 9.37 -2.59 0.03
CA ARG A 49 10.34 -2.52 1.12
C ARG A 49 10.19 -3.69 2.08
N LEU A 50 8.96 -4.01 2.48
CA LEU A 50 8.69 -5.14 3.37
C LEU A 50 9.09 -6.46 2.73
N ALA A 51 8.78 -6.64 1.45
CA ALA A 51 9.17 -7.84 0.72
C ALA A 51 10.67 -8.04 0.74
N ARG A 52 11.41 -6.96 0.52
CA ARG A 52 12.88 -7.02 0.49
C ARG A 52 13.47 -7.23 1.88
N GLU A 53 13.01 -6.46 2.86
CA GLU A 53 13.57 -6.50 4.21
C GLU A 53 13.23 -7.80 4.95
N LEU A 54 12.06 -8.34 4.70
CA LEU A 54 11.59 -9.56 5.36
C LEU A 54 11.63 -10.79 4.47
N GLU A 55 12.13 -10.64 3.25
CA GLU A 55 12.21 -11.72 2.27
C GLU A 55 10.86 -12.40 2.04
N LEU A 56 9.83 -11.58 1.82
CA LEU A 56 8.47 -12.05 1.60
C LEU A 56 8.15 -12.16 0.11
N HIS A 57 7.31 -13.12 -0.24
CA HIS A 57 6.68 -13.13 -1.55
C HIS A 57 5.71 -11.94 -1.67
N ALA A 58 5.42 -11.53 -2.90
CA ALA A 58 4.54 -10.39 -3.16
C ALA A 58 3.18 -10.52 -2.47
N ALA A 59 2.58 -11.71 -2.53
CA ALA A 59 1.28 -11.95 -1.89
C ALA A 59 1.33 -11.70 -0.39
N ALA A 60 2.39 -12.17 0.27
CA ALA A 60 2.55 -11.96 1.72
C ALA A 60 2.81 -10.49 2.04
N ALA A 61 3.62 -9.81 1.23
CA ALA A 61 3.89 -8.39 1.42
C ALA A 61 2.64 -7.55 1.26
N ALA A 62 1.82 -7.85 0.23
CA ALA A 62 0.55 -7.15 0.00
C ALA A 62 -0.40 -7.36 1.18
N MET A 63 -0.52 -8.58 1.65
CA MET A 63 -1.36 -8.91 2.80
C MET A 63 -0.89 -8.17 4.05
N LEU A 64 0.42 -8.12 4.27
CA LEU A 64 0.98 -7.41 5.41
C LEU A 64 0.67 -5.92 5.36
N VAL A 65 0.79 -5.28 4.19
CA VAL A 65 0.42 -3.87 4.05
C VAL A 65 -1.04 -3.66 4.42
N GLU A 66 -1.95 -4.50 3.93
CA GLU A 66 -3.37 -4.40 4.25
C GLU A 66 -3.64 -4.57 5.75
N LEU A 67 -2.98 -5.53 6.38
CA LEU A 67 -3.12 -5.76 7.82
C LEU A 67 -2.60 -4.58 8.63
N LEU A 68 -1.49 -3.99 8.22
CA LEU A 68 -0.93 -2.83 8.90
C LEU A 68 -1.85 -1.61 8.75
N GLU A 69 -2.46 -1.44 7.58
CA GLU A 69 -3.44 -0.37 7.37
C GLU A 69 -4.67 -0.56 8.26
N GLU A 70 -5.15 -1.78 8.36
CA GLU A 70 -6.29 -2.11 9.23
C GLU A 70 -5.95 -1.86 10.69
N ARG A 71 -4.77 -2.28 11.13
CA ARG A 71 -4.29 -2.01 12.48
C ARG A 71 -4.26 -0.51 12.77
N ASP A 72 -3.71 0.27 11.85
CA ASP A 72 -3.60 1.71 12.04
C ASP A 72 -4.99 2.36 12.10
N ALA A 73 -5.92 1.89 11.29
CA ALA A 73 -7.30 2.38 11.32
C ALA A 73 -7.97 2.08 12.66
N LEU A 74 -7.77 0.85 13.17
CA LEU A 74 -8.32 0.45 14.47
C LEU A 74 -7.72 1.26 15.61
N ARG A 75 -6.42 1.51 15.57
CA ARG A 75 -5.74 2.35 16.58
C ARG A 75 -6.31 3.76 16.60
N ARG A 76 -6.57 4.34 15.43
CA ARG A 76 -7.18 5.67 15.34
C ARG A 76 -8.58 5.67 15.94
N ARG A 77 -9.36 4.61 15.70
CA ARG A 77 -10.70 4.49 16.26
C ARG A 77 -10.66 4.38 17.78
N ILE A 78 -9.73 3.59 18.31
CA ILE A 78 -9.55 3.45 19.75
C ILE A 78 -9.18 4.80 20.36
N ALA A 79 -8.23 5.52 19.77
CA ALA A 79 -7.83 6.83 20.28
C ALA A 79 -9.01 7.81 20.27
N CYS A 80 -9.83 7.77 19.21
CA CYS A 80 -11.01 8.62 19.12
C CYS A 80 -12.04 8.28 20.21
N LEU A 81 -12.30 6.99 20.44
CA LEU A 81 -13.22 6.54 21.47
C LEU A 81 -12.72 6.89 22.87
N GLU A 82 -11.42 6.79 23.11
CA GLU A 82 -10.83 7.18 24.38
C GLU A 82 -11.01 8.68 24.64
N GLN A 83 -10.87 9.49 23.60
CA GLN A 83 -11.10 10.93 23.73
C GLN A 83 -12.57 11.22 24.07
N VAL A 84 -13.49 10.53 23.41
CA VAL A 84 -14.92 10.69 23.70
C VAL A 84 -15.23 10.26 25.14
N ALA A 85 -14.71 9.12 25.55
CA ALA A 85 -14.89 8.64 26.92
C ALA A 85 -14.30 9.62 27.95
N GLY A 86 -13.14 10.18 27.66
CA GLY A 86 -12.50 11.17 28.52
C GLY A 86 -13.32 12.44 28.65
N ARG A 87 -14.07 12.83 27.60
CA ARG A 87 -14.92 14.01 27.63
C ARG A 87 -16.19 13.82 28.46
N THR A 88 -16.65 12.58 28.55
CA THR A 88 -17.89 12.28 29.28
C THR A 88 -17.67 12.07 30.78
N THR A 89 -16.44 11.97 31.18
CA THR A 89 -16.09 11.84 32.60
C THR A 89 -15.60 13.17 33.18
#